data_933cae5082a84db26962fc53cd4e25cb
#
_entry.id   933cae5082a84db26962fc53cd4e25cb
#
_cell.length_a   1.000
_cell.length_b   1.000
_cell.length_c   1.000
_cell.angle_alpha   90.00
_cell.angle_beta   90.00
_cell.angle_gamma   90.00
#
_symmetry.space_group_name_H-M   'P 1'
#
loop_
_entity.id
_entity.type
_entity.pdbx_description
1 polymer ?
#
loop_
_entity_poly.entity_id
_entity_poly.type
_entity_poly.pdbx_seq_one_letter_code
_entity_poly.pdbx_strand_id
1 'polypeptide(L)'
;MKYGHLFWAIILIAMGCLILISNFGWIDFHWSTVWRLWPLILIFWGIAILPIRDLVKYALLIGVILFTIVFFNRLTEPKGWFRWHDYGSDWKFGDEWDKEGNSKDYSRNMESQTLTVPFDSTSRKAELVLEAAAGDFKLEGLTGELLSFSKDGNVGNYSLTTEMVDGKKQVRVHLDKSDGPRKFMKNEVKIRLNQEPVWDLNLDIGAATIAMDLKDYRIDTIDINAGASAIDLTLGNKNPVTRVAFDAGASSLKVRVPKEAACEVKSESFLVSRDFEGFTKKGSGLYQSDNFATGRNKIYIDIQTAVSSISIERY
;
A
#
# COMPACT_ATOMS: atom_id res chain seq x y z
N MET A 1 -50.48 -11.64 3.48
CA MET A 1 -49.67 -11.18 4.63
C MET A 1 -48.26 -10.88 4.11
N LYS A 2 -47.76 -9.68 4.40
CA LYS A 2 -46.55 -9.14 3.75
C LYS A 2 -45.30 -9.81 4.36
N TYR A 3 -44.71 -10.74 3.64
CA TYR A 3 -43.49 -11.48 4.05
C TYR A 3 -42.30 -10.56 4.47
N GLY A 4 -42.32 -9.30 4.03
CA GLY A 4 -41.30 -8.31 4.42
C GLY A 4 -41.29 -7.95 5.91
N HIS A 5 -42.47 -7.88 6.56
CA HIS A 5 -42.53 -7.55 8.00
C HIS A 5 -42.07 -8.72 8.89
N LEU A 6 -42.36 -9.97 8.45
CA LEU A 6 -41.91 -11.16 9.15
C LEU A 6 -40.38 -11.31 9.10
N PHE A 7 -39.79 -11.02 7.96
CA PHE A 7 -38.33 -11.03 7.76
C PHE A 7 -37.62 -10.05 8.69
N TRP A 8 -38.08 -8.80 8.76
CA TRP A 8 -37.52 -7.78 9.63
C TRP A 8 -37.71 -8.09 11.11
N ALA A 9 -38.86 -8.68 11.49
CA ALA A 9 -39.13 -9.10 12.86
C ALA A 9 -38.15 -10.20 13.32
N ILE A 10 -37.88 -11.19 12.48
CA ILE A 10 -36.93 -12.26 12.76
C ILE A 10 -35.52 -11.72 12.92
N ILE A 11 -35.08 -10.78 12.06
CA ILE A 11 -33.76 -10.17 12.15
C ILE A 11 -33.62 -9.37 13.47
N LEU A 12 -34.63 -8.58 13.84
CA LEU A 12 -34.61 -7.80 15.08
C LEU A 12 -34.54 -8.70 16.32
N ILE A 13 -35.30 -9.78 16.34
CA ILE A 13 -35.30 -10.76 17.45
C ILE A 13 -33.91 -11.46 17.52
N ALA A 14 -33.36 -11.89 16.39
CA ALA A 14 -32.04 -12.52 16.35
C ALA A 14 -30.93 -11.57 16.83
N MET A 15 -31.01 -10.31 16.42
CA MET A 15 -30.06 -9.28 16.83
C MET A 15 -30.17 -8.97 18.33
N GLY A 16 -31.41 -8.91 18.88
CA GLY A 16 -31.67 -8.75 20.31
C GLY A 16 -31.13 -9.93 21.14
N CYS A 17 -31.34 -11.16 20.67
CA CYS A 17 -30.79 -12.35 21.32
C CYS A 17 -29.26 -12.37 21.31
N LEU A 18 -28.63 -11.99 20.20
CA LEU A 18 -27.17 -11.88 20.08
C LEU A 18 -26.58 -10.86 21.07
N ILE A 19 -27.21 -9.69 21.20
CA ILE A 19 -26.78 -8.65 22.15
C ILE A 19 -26.95 -9.15 23.59
N LEU A 20 -28.02 -9.86 23.91
CA LEU A 20 -28.23 -10.41 25.23
C LEU A 20 -27.17 -11.49 25.58
N ILE A 21 -26.89 -12.42 24.66
CA ILE A 21 -25.88 -13.47 24.85
C ILE A 21 -24.47 -12.86 25.02
N SER A 22 -24.16 -11.80 24.27
CA SER A 22 -22.90 -11.05 24.42
C SER A 22 -22.78 -10.39 25.79
N ASN A 23 -23.88 -9.84 26.31
CA ASN A 23 -23.89 -9.15 27.62
C ASN A 23 -23.73 -10.13 28.81
N PHE A 24 -24.05 -11.42 28.60
CA PHE A 24 -23.83 -12.46 29.60
C PHE A 24 -22.39 -13.04 29.61
N GLY A 25 -21.49 -12.51 28.73
CA GLY A 25 -20.08 -12.93 28.69
C GLY A 25 -19.85 -14.35 28.14
N TRP A 26 -20.86 -14.96 27.50
CA TRP A 26 -20.72 -16.26 26.87
C TRP A 26 -20.08 -16.23 25.50
N ILE A 27 -20.05 -15.06 24.87
CA ILE A 27 -19.39 -14.82 23.58
C ILE A 27 -18.79 -13.41 23.60
N ASP A 28 -17.50 -13.29 23.36
CA ASP A 28 -16.83 -12.01 23.15
C ASP A 28 -17.22 -11.45 21.78
N PHE A 29 -18.31 -10.67 21.78
CA PHE A 29 -18.85 -10.09 20.56
C PHE A 29 -18.16 -8.77 20.24
N HIS A 30 -17.27 -8.80 19.27
CA HIS A 30 -16.61 -7.60 18.76
C HIS A 30 -17.36 -7.06 17.52
N TRP A 31 -17.85 -5.85 17.59
CA TRP A 31 -18.49 -5.13 16.48
C TRP A 31 -17.67 -5.18 15.17
N SER A 32 -16.35 -5.14 15.28
CA SER A 32 -15.43 -5.28 14.15
C SER A 32 -15.57 -6.61 13.40
N THR A 33 -16.02 -7.68 14.08
CA THR A 33 -16.22 -9.00 13.47
C THR A 33 -17.48 -9.04 12.59
N VAL A 34 -18.54 -8.32 12.99
CA VAL A 34 -19.77 -8.18 12.18
C VAL A 34 -19.49 -7.41 10.90
N TRP A 35 -18.70 -6.36 11.00
CA TRP A 35 -18.31 -5.55 9.85
C TRP A 35 -17.48 -6.33 8.81
N ARG A 36 -16.79 -7.39 9.24
CA ARG A 36 -16.07 -8.31 8.34
C ARG A 36 -16.98 -9.25 7.56
N LEU A 37 -18.22 -9.45 7.99
CA LEU A 37 -19.16 -10.37 7.36
C LEU A 37 -20.03 -9.70 6.29
N TRP A 38 -19.88 -8.37 6.06
CA TRP A 38 -20.65 -7.65 5.04
C TRP A 38 -20.56 -8.25 3.62
N PRO A 39 -19.43 -8.89 3.18
CA PRO A 39 -19.40 -9.51 1.86
C PRO A 39 -20.37 -10.69 1.74
N LEU A 40 -20.72 -11.36 2.84
CA LEU A 40 -21.72 -12.42 2.83
C LEU A 40 -23.11 -11.92 2.44
N ILE A 41 -23.44 -10.68 2.79
CA ILE A 41 -24.71 -10.05 2.40
C ILE A 41 -24.80 -9.96 0.87
N LEU A 42 -23.71 -9.61 0.20
CA LEU A 42 -23.65 -9.56 -1.26
C LEU A 42 -23.79 -10.94 -1.89
N ILE A 43 -23.19 -11.98 -1.28
CA ILE A 43 -23.30 -13.36 -1.75
C ILE A 43 -24.75 -13.83 -1.61
N PHE A 44 -25.40 -13.57 -0.47
CA PHE A 44 -26.82 -13.91 -0.25
C PHE A 44 -27.73 -13.17 -1.24
N TRP A 45 -27.47 -11.89 -1.49
CA TRP A 45 -28.20 -11.10 -2.49
C TRP A 45 -27.98 -11.65 -3.91
N GLY A 46 -26.75 -12.00 -4.25
CA GLY A 46 -26.41 -12.61 -5.54
C GLY A 46 -27.18 -13.91 -5.77
N ILE A 47 -27.23 -14.80 -4.77
CA ILE A 47 -27.98 -16.06 -4.85
C ILE A 47 -29.50 -15.80 -4.96
N ALA A 48 -30.03 -14.80 -4.25
CA ALA A 48 -31.45 -14.47 -4.27
C ALA A 48 -31.94 -14.00 -5.65
N ILE A 49 -31.09 -13.27 -6.40
CA ILE A 49 -31.42 -12.72 -7.72
C ILE A 49 -31.29 -13.77 -8.84
N LEU A 50 -30.50 -14.85 -8.63
CA LEU A 50 -30.29 -15.88 -9.66
C LEU A 50 -31.60 -16.54 -10.09
N PRO A 51 -31.91 -16.63 -11.40
CA PRO A 51 -33.11 -17.26 -11.92
C PRO A 51 -32.98 -18.80 -12.00
N ILE A 52 -32.76 -19.44 -10.85
CA ILE A 52 -32.57 -20.89 -10.71
C ILE A 52 -33.69 -21.50 -9.85
N ARG A 53 -33.87 -22.85 -9.93
CA ARG A 53 -34.88 -23.57 -9.14
C ARG A 53 -34.66 -23.38 -7.64
N ASP A 54 -35.74 -23.19 -6.90
CA ASP A 54 -35.69 -22.91 -5.45
C ASP A 54 -34.89 -23.94 -4.65
N LEU A 55 -34.96 -25.21 -5.03
CA LEU A 55 -34.18 -26.28 -4.40
C LEU A 55 -32.66 -26.04 -4.54
N VAL A 56 -32.20 -25.52 -5.68
CA VAL A 56 -30.77 -25.19 -5.91
C VAL A 56 -30.37 -23.96 -5.12
N LYS A 57 -31.29 -22.97 -4.98
CA LYS A 57 -31.06 -21.80 -4.13
C LYS A 57 -30.81 -22.20 -2.66
N TYR A 58 -31.65 -23.06 -2.13
CA TYR A 58 -31.52 -23.55 -0.74
C TYR A 58 -30.23 -24.35 -0.57
N ALA A 59 -29.84 -25.18 -1.53
CA ALA A 59 -28.61 -25.94 -1.49
C ALA A 59 -27.38 -25.00 -1.48
N LEU A 60 -27.36 -23.94 -2.32
CA LEU A 60 -26.32 -22.94 -2.36
C LEU A 60 -26.26 -22.13 -1.06
N LEU A 61 -27.38 -21.72 -0.51
CA LEU A 61 -27.45 -21.01 0.78
C LEU A 61 -26.87 -21.85 1.92
N ILE A 62 -27.25 -23.13 2.00
CA ILE A 62 -26.70 -24.07 3.00
C ILE A 62 -25.19 -24.23 2.78
N GLY A 63 -24.75 -24.37 1.55
CA GLY A 63 -23.33 -24.45 1.20
C GLY A 63 -22.52 -23.23 1.66
N VAL A 64 -23.04 -22.03 1.44
CA VAL A 64 -22.41 -20.78 1.91
C VAL A 64 -22.37 -20.70 3.43
N ILE A 65 -23.45 -21.10 4.10
CA ILE A 65 -23.50 -21.13 5.57
C ILE A 65 -22.47 -22.13 6.13
N LEU A 66 -22.42 -23.35 5.59
CA LEU A 66 -21.44 -24.36 6.03
C LEU A 66 -20.01 -23.91 5.74
N PHE A 67 -19.76 -23.33 4.57
CA PHE A 67 -18.46 -22.76 4.23
C PHE A 67 -18.07 -21.65 5.22
N THR A 68 -19.01 -20.78 5.56
CA THR A 68 -18.78 -19.70 6.52
C THR A 68 -18.44 -20.24 7.91
N ILE A 69 -19.13 -21.29 8.38
CA ILE A 69 -18.86 -21.92 9.68
C ILE A 69 -17.46 -22.58 9.69
N VAL A 70 -17.11 -23.33 8.64
CA VAL A 70 -15.80 -23.97 8.52
C VAL A 70 -14.69 -22.95 8.40
N PHE A 71 -14.92 -21.89 7.61
CA PHE A 71 -13.96 -20.80 7.41
C PHE A 71 -13.80 -19.99 8.69
N PHE A 72 -14.87 -19.72 9.43
CA PHE A 72 -14.85 -19.02 10.71
C PHE A 72 -14.11 -19.82 11.79
N ASN A 73 -14.31 -21.15 11.87
CA ASN A 73 -13.54 -22.00 12.78
C ASN A 73 -12.05 -22.04 12.47
N ARG A 74 -11.66 -21.83 11.21
CA ARG A 74 -10.24 -21.69 10.83
C ARG A 74 -9.67 -20.28 11.10
N LEU A 75 -10.53 -19.28 11.18
CA LEU A 75 -10.13 -17.90 11.50
C LEU A 75 -10.07 -17.63 13.02
N THR A 76 -10.71 -18.46 13.84
CA THR A 76 -10.66 -18.36 15.32
C THR A 76 -9.43 -19.03 15.92
N GLU A 77 -8.65 -19.78 15.15
CA GLU A 77 -7.28 -20.09 15.53
C GLU A 77 -6.46 -18.77 15.45
N PRO A 78 -5.74 -18.37 16.53
CA PRO A 78 -4.97 -17.12 16.53
C PRO A 78 -3.70 -17.28 15.69
N LYS A 79 -3.85 -17.45 14.38
CA LYS A 79 -2.77 -17.33 13.40
C LYS A 79 -2.94 -15.98 12.73
N GLY A 80 -2.13 -15.01 13.22
CA GLY A 80 -2.13 -13.67 12.73
C GLY A 80 -1.94 -13.57 11.23
N TRP A 81 -2.98 -13.13 10.54
CA TRP A 81 -2.91 -12.54 9.24
C TRP A 81 -4.00 -11.45 9.14
N PHE A 82 -3.55 -10.21 8.89
CA PHE A 82 -4.34 -8.98 8.71
C PHE A 82 -5.18 -8.50 9.92
N ARG A 83 -4.55 -7.64 10.70
CA ARG A 83 -5.24 -6.75 11.62
C ARG A 83 -5.40 -5.38 10.95
N TRP A 84 -6.60 -5.10 10.46
CA TRP A 84 -6.98 -3.74 10.13
C TRP A 84 -7.17 -2.99 11.44
N HIS A 85 -6.29 -2.06 11.75
CA HIS A 85 -6.47 -1.15 12.85
C HIS A 85 -7.13 0.14 12.35
N ASP A 86 -7.93 0.74 13.23
CA ASP A 86 -8.68 1.98 13.01
C ASP A 86 -7.84 3.06 12.32
N TYR A 87 -8.48 3.74 11.38
CA TYR A 87 -7.97 4.86 10.60
C TYR A 87 -7.64 6.06 11.49
N GLY A 88 -6.46 6.09 12.01
CA GLY A 88 -5.79 7.23 12.64
C GLY A 88 -4.31 7.11 12.25
N SER A 89 -3.87 8.03 11.46
CA SER A 89 -2.54 8.40 10.96
C SER A 89 -1.24 7.86 11.60
N ASP A 90 -1.20 6.64 12.12
CA ASP A 90 0.03 6.05 12.66
C ASP A 90 0.15 4.58 12.26
N TRP A 91 0.56 4.35 11.01
CA TRP A 91 1.05 3.05 10.58
C TRP A 91 2.48 2.85 11.08
N LYS A 92 2.63 2.44 12.34
CA LYS A 92 3.89 1.90 12.85
C LYS A 92 3.89 0.39 12.63
N PHE A 93 4.54 -0.05 11.61
CA PHE A 93 4.97 -1.44 11.48
C PHE A 93 6.11 -1.65 12.49
N GLY A 94 5.85 -2.23 13.65
CA GLY A 94 6.93 -2.75 14.47
C GLY A 94 6.91 -2.51 15.98
N ASP A 95 6.23 -1.48 16.51
CA ASP A 95 6.48 -1.08 17.91
C ASP A 95 5.51 -1.63 18.98
N GLU A 96 4.55 -2.50 18.67
CA GLU A 96 3.52 -2.88 19.65
C GLU A 96 3.44 -4.37 20.01
N TRP A 97 4.54 -5.13 19.80
CA TRP A 97 4.56 -6.58 20.11
C TRP A 97 5.48 -6.98 21.27
N ASP A 98 6.03 -6.03 22.02
CA ASP A 98 6.85 -6.29 23.20
C ASP A 98 6.04 -6.24 24.50
N LYS A 99 5.05 -7.11 24.68
CA LYS A 99 4.65 -7.53 26.02
C LYS A 99 4.28 -9.00 26.00
N GLU A 100 5.17 -9.76 26.63
CA GLU A 100 5.07 -11.17 27.05
C GLU A 100 5.29 -12.25 25.97
N GLY A 101 6.45 -12.81 26.00
CA GLY A 101 6.72 -14.19 25.62
C GLY A 101 7.75 -14.42 24.52
N ASN A 102 8.98 -14.62 24.95
CA ASN A 102 10.03 -15.29 24.17
C ASN A 102 10.87 -14.44 23.19
N SER A 103 11.55 -13.45 23.73
CA SER A 103 12.52 -12.60 23.00
C SER A 103 13.76 -13.34 22.47
N LYS A 104 13.92 -14.63 22.71
CA LYS A 104 15.12 -15.40 22.32
C LYS A 104 15.11 -15.97 20.91
N ASP A 105 13.95 -16.06 20.26
CA ASP A 105 13.84 -16.66 18.92
C ASP A 105 13.83 -15.60 17.78
N TYR A 106 13.57 -14.33 18.12
CA TYR A 106 13.48 -13.24 17.15
C TYR A 106 14.85 -12.73 16.67
N SER A 107 15.86 -12.80 17.52
CA SER A 107 17.18 -12.26 17.19
C SER A 107 18.04 -13.21 16.35
N ARG A 108 17.64 -14.47 16.19
CA ARG A 108 18.47 -15.49 15.52
C ARG A 108 18.50 -15.41 14.00
N ASN A 109 17.57 -14.68 13.35
CA ASN A 109 17.46 -14.63 11.89
C ASN A 109 17.39 -13.21 11.33
N MET A 110 17.80 -12.20 12.10
CA MET A 110 17.96 -10.83 11.61
C MET A 110 19.29 -10.74 10.88
N GLU A 111 19.25 -10.32 9.62
CA GLU A 111 20.42 -10.12 8.79
C GLU A 111 20.45 -8.68 8.29
N SER A 112 21.56 -8.02 8.54
CA SER A 112 21.84 -6.69 7.99
C SER A 112 22.68 -6.86 6.72
N GLN A 113 22.26 -6.19 5.65
CA GLN A 113 22.97 -6.21 4.39
C GLN A 113 23.20 -4.78 3.90
N THR A 114 24.39 -4.49 3.41
CA THR A 114 24.70 -3.22 2.77
C THR A 114 25.26 -3.46 1.38
N LEU A 115 24.67 -2.80 0.38
CA LEU A 115 25.09 -2.84 -1.02
C LEU A 115 25.38 -1.40 -1.46
N THR A 116 26.48 -1.21 -2.16
CA THR A 116 26.87 0.12 -2.66
C THR A 116 27.27 0.04 -4.12
N VAL A 117 26.97 1.12 -4.85
CA VAL A 117 27.45 1.31 -6.23
C VAL A 117 28.27 2.59 -6.25
N PRO A 118 29.55 2.52 -6.64
CA PRO A 118 30.40 3.70 -6.70
C PRO A 118 29.88 4.72 -7.71
N PHE A 119 29.97 5.99 -7.36
CA PHE A 119 29.65 7.07 -8.27
C PHE A 119 30.75 7.21 -9.32
N ASP A 120 30.32 7.23 -10.57
CA ASP A 120 31.18 7.52 -11.72
C ASP A 120 30.70 8.83 -12.34
N SER A 121 31.59 9.79 -12.52
CA SER A 121 31.30 11.10 -13.09
C SER A 121 30.74 11.05 -14.53
N THR A 122 30.89 9.92 -15.21
CA THR A 122 30.25 9.67 -16.53
C THR A 122 28.75 9.36 -16.41
N SER A 123 28.29 8.92 -15.22
CA SER A 123 26.91 8.54 -14.94
C SER A 123 26.02 9.76 -14.71
N ARG A 124 25.79 10.57 -15.74
CA ARG A 124 24.93 11.77 -15.65
C ARG A 124 23.44 11.43 -15.53
N LYS A 125 23.03 10.27 -16.00
CA LYS A 125 21.68 9.72 -15.90
C LYS A 125 21.78 8.37 -15.25
N ALA A 126 20.91 8.11 -14.29
CA ALA A 126 20.85 6.84 -13.58
C ALA A 126 19.40 6.40 -13.39
N GLU A 127 19.21 5.09 -13.32
CA GLU A 127 17.92 4.46 -13.07
C GLU A 127 18.07 3.51 -11.88
N LEU A 128 17.16 3.61 -10.93
CA LEU A 128 17.00 2.61 -9.87
C LEU A 128 15.79 1.74 -10.19
N VAL A 129 16.01 0.45 -10.34
CA VAL A 129 14.95 -0.57 -10.43
C VAL A 129 14.98 -1.37 -9.14
N LEU A 130 13.91 -1.27 -8.34
CA LEU A 130 13.75 -1.96 -7.07
C LEU A 130 12.61 -2.96 -7.16
N GLU A 131 12.93 -4.25 -7.04
CA GLU A 131 11.95 -5.33 -7.02
C GLU A 131 11.93 -5.98 -5.63
N ALA A 132 10.81 -5.85 -4.91
CA ALA A 132 10.70 -6.32 -3.54
C ALA A 132 9.30 -6.90 -3.23
N ALA A 133 9.23 -7.84 -2.30
CA ALA A 133 7.96 -8.46 -1.92
C ALA A 133 7.18 -7.59 -0.92
N ALA A 134 7.78 -7.28 0.23
CA ALA A 134 7.15 -6.52 1.30
C ALA A 134 8.21 -5.84 2.19
N GLY A 135 7.84 -4.76 2.87
CA GLY A 135 8.68 -4.08 3.84
C GLY A 135 8.45 -2.59 3.98
N ASP A 136 9.32 -1.96 4.76
CA ASP A 136 9.39 -0.53 4.95
C ASP A 136 10.58 0.03 4.16
N PHE A 137 10.31 0.81 3.15
CA PHE A 137 11.32 1.38 2.26
C PHE A 137 11.42 2.88 2.48
N LYS A 138 12.63 3.34 2.83
CA LYS A 138 12.92 4.76 3.03
C LYS A 138 14.01 5.19 2.07
N LEU A 139 13.70 6.17 1.21
CA LEU A 139 14.68 6.86 0.40
C LEU A 139 14.88 8.25 1.00
N GLU A 140 15.99 8.41 1.72
CA GLU A 140 16.30 9.64 2.45
C GLU A 140 17.81 9.84 2.61
N GLY A 141 18.25 11.09 2.62
CA GLY A 141 19.64 11.48 2.80
C GLY A 141 20.50 11.25 1.56
N LEU A 142 21.67 11.86 1.55
CA LEU A 142 22.60 11.86 0.42
C LEU A 142 23.75 10.88 0.64
N THR A 143 24.37 10.44 -0.45
CA THR A 143 25.59 9.64 -0.44
C THR A 143 26.58 10.15 -1.48
N GLY A 144 27.89 9.96 -1.21
CA GLY A 144 28.92 10.16 -2.23
C GLY A 144 29.00 9.04 -3.26
N GLU A 145 28.48 7.85 -2.92
CA GLU A 145 28.31 6.75 -3.86
C GLU A 145 27.14 7.03 -4.83
N LEU A 146 27.06 6.31 -5.95
CA LEU A 146 25.89 6.41 -6.83
C LEU A 146 24.63 5.98 -6.07
N LEU A 147 24.72 4.82 -5.40
CA LEU A 147 23.66 4.27 -4.58
C LEU A 147 24.25 3.63 -3.32
N SER A 148 23.60 3.84 -2.18
CA SER A 148 23.80 3.07 -0.95
C SER A 148 22.47 2.49 -0.54
N PHE A 149 22.41 1.17 -0.50
CA PHE A 149 21.25 0.38 -0.09
C PHE A 149 21.60 -0.38 1.17
N SER A 150 20.82 -0.24 2.21
CA SER A 150 20.97 -1.03 3.43
C SER A 150 19.65 -1.64 3.84
N LYS A 151 19.67 -2.91 4.19
CA LYS A 151 18.54 -3.69 4.65
C LYS A 151 18.80 -4.22 6.04
N ASP A 152 17.80 -4.20 6.90
CA ASP A 152 17.78 -4.87 8.20
C ASP A 152 16.48 -5.67 8.35
N GLY A 153 16.62 -6.97 8.55
CA GLY A 153 15.43 -7.83 8.65
C GLY A 153 15.69 -9.29 8.31
N ASN A 154 14.59 -10.03 8.14
CA ASN A 154 14.61 -11.47 7.95
C ASN A 154 13.90 -11.96 6.66
N VAL A 155 13.59 -11.07 5.72
CA VAL A 155 12.82 -11.43 4.50
C VAL A 155 13.67 -12.10 3.43
N GLY A 156 14.98 -12.08 3.56
CA GLY A 156 15.92 -12.60 2.58
C GLY A 156 16.96 -11.54 2.20
N ASN A 157 17.88 -11.87 1.33
CA ASN A 157 18.93 -10.98 0.87
C ASN A 157 18.53 -10.34 -0.46
N TYR A 158 19.12 -9.20 -0.75
CA TYR A 158 18.99 -8.52 -2.02
C TYR A 158 20.25 -8.72 -2.86
N SER A 159 20.05 -8.93 -4.13
CA SER A 159 21.12 -8.91 -5.14
C SER A 159 21.09 -7.58 -5.89
N LEU A 160 22.28 -7.08 -6.21
CA LEU A 160 22.46 -5.83 -6.92
C LEU A 160 23.24 -6.09 -8.21
N THR A 161 22.70 -5.60 -9.33
CA THR A 161 23.36 -5.61 -10.62
C THR A 161 23.40 -4.21 -11.21
N THR A 162 24.41 -3.94 -12.02
CA THR A 162 24.57 -2.66 -12.72
C THR A 162 24.85 -2.88 -14.18
N GLU A 163 24.16 -2.16 -15.05
CA GLU A 163 24.38 -2.20 -16.49
C GLU A 163 24.15 -0.82 -17.12
N MET A 164 24.61 -0.65 -18.34
CA MET A 164 24.31 0.56 -19.13
C MET A 164 23.18 0.25 -20.10
N VAL A 165 22.04 0.92 -19.94
CA VAL A 165 20.85 0.76 -20.77
C VAL A 165 20.48 2.13 -21.32
N ASP A 166 20.42 2.30 -22.62
CA ASP A 166 20.02 3.54 -23.31
C ASP A 166 20.76 4.79 -22.82
N GLY A 167 22.04 4.64 -22.47
CA GLY A 167 22.88 5.73 -21.98
C GLY A 167 22.62 6.14 -20.52
N LYS A 168 21.85 5.36 -19.77
CA LYS A 168 21.63 5.47 -18.34
C LYS A 168 22.36 4.36 -17.60
N LYS A 169 22.90 4.64 -16.43
CA LYS A 169 23.42 3.61 -15.55
C LYS A 169 22.27 3.04 -14.75
N GLN A 170 21.79 1.86 -15.15
CA GLN A 170 20.73 1.15 -14.45
C GLN A 170 21.33 0.37 -13.27
N VAL A 171 20.77 0.60 -12.09
CA VAL A 171 21.05 -0.14 -10.87
C VAL A 171 19.80 -0.92 -10.52
N ARG A 172 19.85 -2.23 -10.66
CA ARG A 172 18.75 -3.13 -10.31
C ARG A 172 19.04 -3.79 -8.96
N VAL A 173 18.11 -3.62 -8.04
CA VAL A 173 18.12 -4.27 -6.72
C VAL A 173 16.88 -5.16 -6.65
N HIS A 174 17.09 -6.45 -6.51
CA HIS A 174 15.98 -7.41 -6.42
C HIS A 174 16.14 -8.31 -5.20
N LEU A 175 15.02 -8.68 -4.60
CA LEU A 175 14.98 -9.61 -3.49
C LEU A 175 15.22 -11.03 -4.01
N ASP A 176 16.26 -11.68 -3.50
CA ASP A 176 16.51 -13.10 -3.78
C ASP A 176 15.36 -13.96 -3.21
N LYS A 177 15.27 -15.20 -3.68
CA LYS A 177 14.23 -16.13 -3.22
C LYS A 177 14.22 -16.21 -1.69
N SER A 178 13.12 -15.84 -1.09
CA SER A 178 12.89 -16.02 0.34
C SER A 178 12.61 -17.50 0.63
N ASP A 179 13.12 -18.03 1.74
CA ASP A 179 12.93 -19.41 2.21
C ASP A 179 11.49 -19.73 2.67
N GLY A 180 10.49 -19.07 2.10
CA GLY A 180 9.08 -19.27 2.38
C GLY A 180 8.50 -18.35 3.47
N PRO A 181 7.19 -18.45 3.76
CA PRO A 181 6.52 -17.55 4.68
C PRO A 181 7.00 -17.77 6.10
N ARG A 182 7.65 -16.77 6.68
CA ARG A 182 8.05 -16.75 8.08
C ARG A 182 6.93 -16.16 8.94
N LYS A 183 6.80 -16.61 10.17
CA LYS A 183 5.74 -16.20 11.12
C LYS A 183 5.74 -14.68 11.40
N PHE A 184 6.90 -14.06 11.30
CA PHE A 184 7.10 -12.63 11.42
C PHE A 184 8.11 -12.18 10.35
N MET A 185 7.70 -11.21 9.55
CA MET A 185 8.53 -10.66 8.48
C MET A 185 8.90 -9.23 8.88
N LYS A 186 10.20 -8.97 8.96
CA LYS A 186 10.77 -7.63 9.10
C LYS A 186 11.67 -7.37 7.90
N ASN A 187 11.47 -6.25 7.23
CA ASN A 187 12.28 -5.82 6.11
C ASN A 187 12.31 -4.29 6.10
N GLU A 188 13.28 -3.72 6.79
CA GLU A 188 13.54 -2.29 6.81
C GLU A 188 14.66 -1.98 5.81
N VAL A 189 14.35 -1.18 4.83
CA VAL A 189 15.27 -0.82 3.75
C VAL A 189 15.50 0.69 3.76
N LYS A 190 16.77 1.09 3.75
CA LYS A 190 17.17 2.49 3.60
C LYS A 190 17.98 2.64 2.32
N ILE A 191 17.56 3.58 1.48
CA ILE A 191 18.16 3.88 0.20
C ILE A 191 18.67 5.32 0.24
N ARG A 192 19.91 5.52 -0.20
CA ARG A 192 20.49 6.84 -0.41
C ARG A 192 21.03 6.91 -1.82
N LEU A 193 20.74 7.99 -2.50
CA LEU A 193 21.19 8.23 -3.87
C LEU A 193 22.17 9.39 -3.93
N ASN A 194 22.96 9.42 -4.99
CA ASN A 194 23.77 10.57 -5.32
C ASN A 194 22.88 11.68 -5.92
N GLN A 195 23.14 12.93 -5.58
CA GLN A 195 22.34 14.06 -6.06
C GLN A 195 22.74 14.56 -7.47
N GLU A 196 23.90 14.16 -7.98
CA GLU A 196 24.44 14.64 -9.24
C GLU A 196 23.68 14.14 -10.48
N PRO A 197 23.33 12.84 -10.57
CA PRO A 197 22.60 12.32 -11.72
C PRO A 197 21.17 12.84 -11.82
N VAL A 198 20.60 12.76 -13.01
CA VAL A 198 19.15 12.78 -13.21
C VAL A 198 18.66 11.33 -13.04
N TRP A 199 17.72 11.12 -12.14
CA TRP A 199 17.25 9.80 -11.75
C TRP A 199 15.90 9.44 -12.38
N ASP A 200 15.81 8.19 -12.80
CA ASP A 200 14.56 7.47 -12.99
C ASP A 200 14.40 6.45 -11.87
N LEU A 201 13.24 6.39 -11.24
CA LEU A 201 12.93 5.47 -10.15
C LEU A 201 11.81 4.54 -10.60
N ASN A 202 12.06 3.24 -10.61
CA ASN A 202 11.10 2.20 -10.95
C ASN A 202 11.00 1.23 -9.77
N LEU A 203 9.86 1.22 -9.09
CA LEU A 203 9.62 0.45 -7.87
C LEU A 203 8.49 -0.54 -8.11
N ASP A 204 8.80 -1.84 -8.05
CA ASP A 204 7.84 -2.94 -8.15
C ASP A 204 7.78 -3.68 -6.81
N ILE A 205 6.74 -3.42 -6.03
CA ILE A 205 6.69 -3.83 -4.63
C ILE A 205 5.31 -4.43 -4.30
N GLY A 206 5.29 -5.62 -3.75
CA GLY A 206 4.05 -6.33 -3.42
C GLY A 206 3.21 -5.63 -2.36
N ALA A 207 3.74 -5.47 -1.14
CA ALA A 207 3.06 -4.79 -0.04
C ALA A 207 4.07 -4.00 0.80
N ALA A 208 3.93 -2.68 0.89
CA ALA A 208 4.94 -1.85 1.54
C ALA A 208 4.45 -0.55 2.15
N THR A 209 5.25 -0.06 3.10
CA THR A 209 5.33 1.36 3.42
C THR A 209 6.51 1.95 2.65
N ILE A 210 6.27 3.02 1.90
CA ILE A 210 7.28 3.69 1.09
C ILE A 210 7.33 5.16 1.50
N ALA A 211 8.47 5.61 2.01
CA ALA A 211 8.70 7.01 2.33
C ALA A 211 9.88 7.54 1.51
N MET A 212 9.64 8.56 0.69
CA MET A 212 10.68 9.15 -0.16
C MET A 212 10.73 10.67 -0.01
N ASP A 213 11.87 11.17 0.45
CA ASP A 213 12.18 12.60 0.40
C ASP A 213 13.13 12.89 -0.77
N LEU A 214 12.56 13.40 -1.85
CA LEU A 214 13.25 13.65 -3.11
C LEU A 214 13.55 15.14 -3.36
N LYS A 215 13.46 16.00 -2.34
CA LYS A 215 13.67 17.44 -2.48
C LYS A 215 15.03 17.79 -3.09
N ASP A 216 16.04 17.03 -2.76
CA ASP A 216 17.42 17.30 -3.12
C ASP A 216 17.89 16.63 -4.41
N TYR A 217 17.04 15.82 -5.04
CA TYR A 217 17.37 15.06 -6.23
C TYR A 217 16.79 15.67 -7.50
N ARG A 218 17.44 15.41 -8.62
CA ARG A 218 16.93 15.68 -9.95
C ARG A 218 16.21 14.45 -10.47
N ILE A 219 14.88 14.47 -10.45
CA ILE A 219 14.05 13.32 -10.82
C ILE A 219 13.40 13.61 -12.18
N ASP A 220 13.57 12.69 -13.13
CA ASP A 220 12.86 12.72 -14.42
C ASP A 220 11.56 11.91 -14.33
N THR A 221 11.67 10.63 -13.94
CA THR A 221 10.50 9.75 -13.82
C THR A 221 10.49 9.00 -12.48
N ILE A 222 9.28 8.76 -11.98
CA ILE A 222 9.00 7.86 -10.88
C ILE A 222 7.84 6.96 -11.32
N ASP A 223 8.06 5.66 -11.28
CA ASP A 223 7.05 4.65 -11.59
C ASP A 223 6.94 3.69 -10.41
N ILE A 224 5.77 3.64 -9.79
CA ILE A 224 5.53 2.82 -8.60
C ILE A 224 4.37 1.87 -8.87
N ASN A 225 4.69 0.58 -8.95
CA ASN A 225 3.75 -0.51 -9.04
C ASN A 225 3.65 -1.20 -7.68
N ALA A 226 2.49 -1.18 -7.06
CA ALA A 226 2.32 -1.75 -5.73
C ALA A 226 0.99 -2.50 -5.56
N GLY A 227 0.99 -3.62 -4.88
CA GLY A 227 -0.24 -4.36 -4.57
C GLY A 227 -1.07 -3.65 -3.50
N ALA A 228 -0.53 -3.56 -2.28
CA ALA A 228 -1.12 -2.84 -1.16
C ALA A 228 -0.05 -1.97 -0.48
N SER A 229 -0.26 -0.66 -0.39
CA SER A 229 0.81 0.24 0.03
C SER A 229 0.36 1.48 0.78
N ALA A 230 1.26 1.98 1.62
CA ALA A 230 1.21 3.35 2.15
C ALA A 230 2.42 4.11 1.58
N ILE A 231 2.17 5.16 0.79
CA ILE A 231 3.21 5.91 0.09
C ILE A 231 3.20 7.35 0.57
N ASP A 232 4.33 7.82 1.06
CA ASP A 232 4.61 9.21 1.42
C ASP A 232 5.76 9.72 0.55
N LEU A 233 5.44 10.58 -0.42
CA LEU A 233 6.38 11.10 -1.40
C LEU A 233 6.50 12.61 -1.29
N THR A 234 7.70 13.11 -1.11
CA THR A 234 7.99 14.54 -1.19
C THR A 234 8.86 14.81 -2.42
N LEU A 235 8.33 15.55 -3.38
CA LEU A 235 9.01 15.89 -4.62
C LEU A 235 9.81 17.19 -4.48
N GLY A 236 10.93 17.27 -5.18
CA GLY A 236 11.69 18.50 -5.33
C GLY A 236 11.30 19.31 -6.59
N ASN A 237 12.02 20.40 -6.82
CA ASN A 237 11.86 21.29 -7.98
C ASN A 237 13.18 21.48 -8.75
N LYS A 238 14.03 20.43 -8.80
CA LYS A 238 15.38 20.51 -9.38
C LYS A 238 15.47 20.06 -10.84
N ASN A 239 14.38 19.46 -11.35
CA ASN A 239 14.29 19.06 -12.76
C ASN A 239 13.21 19.89 -13.47
N PRO A 240 13.40 20.27 -14.75
CA PRO A 240 12.41 21.05 -15.49
C PRO A 240 11.06 20.32 -15.64
N VAL A 241 11.10 19.01 -15.78
CA VAL A 241 9.90 18.18 -15.90
C VAL A 241 10.11 16.93 -15.05
N THR A 242 9.14 16.62 -14.21
CA THR A 242 9.08 15.37 -13.43
C THR A 242 7.76 14.67 -13.72
N ARG A 243 7.81 13.38 -14.01
CA ARG A 243 6.63 12.53 -14.22
C ARG A 243 6.56 11.46 -13.14
N VAL A 244 5.39 11.31 -12.57
CA VAL A 244 5.16 10.33 -11.51
C VAL A 244 3.94 9.50 -11.89
N ALA A 245 4.10 8.19 -11.93
CA ALA A 245 3.04 7.24 -12.16
C ALA A 245 2.88 6.33 -10.93
N PHE A 246 1.62 6.14 -10.52
CA PHE A 246 1.26 5.19 -9.48
C PHE A 246 0.24 4.21 -10.02
N ASP A 247 0.56 2.93 -9.97
CA ASP A 247 -0.37 1.83 -10.21
C ASP A 247 -0.44 0.96 -8.96
N ALA A 248 -1.59 1.02 -8.27
CA ALA A 248 -1.74 0.29 -7.01
C ALA A 248 -3.14 -0.30 -6.82
N GLY A 249 -3.21 -1.51 -6.26
CA GLY A 249 -4.49 -2.16 -5.96
C GLY A 249 -5.24 -1.44 -4.84
N ALA A 250 -4.67 -1.39 -3.65
CA ALA A 250 -5.22 -0.69 -2.48
C ALA A 250 -4.14 0.17 -1.83
N SER A 251 -4.34 1.48 -1.72
CA SER A 251 -3.28 2.36 -1.28
C SER A 251 -3.74 3.56 -0.44
N SER A 252 -2.80 4.05 0.39
CA SER A 252 -2.83 5.39 0.95
C SER A 252 -1.67 6.16 0.32
N LEU A 253 -1.97 7.22 -0.42
CA LEU A 253 -1.00 8.00 -1.15
C LEU A 253 -0.99 9.44 -0.63
N LYS A 254 0.15 9.87 -0.10
CA LYS A 254 0.41 11.25 0.26
C LYS A 254 1.56 11.78 -0.59
N VAL A 255 1.30 12.84 -1.36
CA VAL A 255 2.30 13.49 -2.20
C VAL A 255 2.42 14.95 -1.81
N ARG A 256 3.64 15.40 -1.54
CA ARG A 256 3.95 16.81 -1.30
C ARG A 256 4.70 17.37 -2.50
N VAL A 257 4.20 18.48 -3.03
CA VAL A 257 4.79 19.16 -4.20
C VAL A 257 5.14 20.61 -3.87
N PRO A 258 6.27 21.16 -4.36
CA PRO A 258 6.65 22.54 -4.12
C PRO A 258 5.60 23.51 -4.69
N LYS A 259 5.31 24.61 -3.97
CA LYS A 259 4.38 25.66 -4.43
C LYS A 259 4.83 26.31 -5.75
N GLU A 260 6.12 26.41 -5.97
CA GLU A 260 6.70 27.03 -7.17
C GLU A 260 6.54 26.15 -8.41
N ALA A 261 6.45 24.84 -8.24
CA ALA A 261 6.26 23.93 -9.36
C ALA A 261 4.82 23.97 -9.87
N ALA A 262 4.67 23.98 -11.19
CA ALA A 262 3.37 23.78 -11.83
C ALA A 262 3.02 22.30 -11.80
N CYS A 263 1.88 21.93 -11.24
CA CYS A 263 1.52 20.53 -11.05
C CYS A 263 0.18 20.21 -11.72
N GLU A 264 0.16 19.09 -12.45
CA GLU A 264 -1.04 18.47 -12.99
C GLU A 264 -1.20 17.07 -12.42
N VAL A 265 -2.41 16.76 -12.00
CA VAL A 265 -2.77 15.46 -11.43
C VAL A 265 -3.89 14.86 -12.26
N LYS A 266 -3.64 13.67 -12.79
CA LYS A 266 -4.64 12.82 -13.42
C LYS A 266 -4.91 11.64 -12.50
N SER A 267 -6.17 11.43 -12.12
CA SER A 267 -6.56 10.35 -11.21
C SER A 267 -7.69 9.54 -11.80
N GLU A 268 -7.37 8.31 -12.18
CA GLU A 268 -8.33 7.29 -12.62
C GLU A 268 -8.46 6.24 -11.51
N SER A 269 -9.47 6.40 -10.67
CA SER A 269 -9.65 5.54 -9.49
C SER A 269 -11.13 5.31 -9.24
N PHE A 270 -11.50 4.08 -8.86
CA PHE A 270 -12.90 3.67 -8.73
C PHE A 270 -13.53 4.10 -7.39
N LEU A 271 -12.93 3.70 -6.25
CA LEU A 271 -13.37 4.08 -4.90
C LEU A 271 -12.26 4.86 -4.23
N VAL A 272 -12.37 6.19 -4.23
CA VAL A 272 -11.27 7.04 -3.76
C VAL A 272 -11.78 8.24 -2.96
N SER A 273 -11.12 8.49 -1.82
CA SER A 273 -11.14 9.78 -1.13
C SER A 273 -10.01 10.64 -1.68
N ARG A 274 -10.31 11.87 -2.10
CA ARG A 274 -9.34 12.83 -2.67
C ARG A 274 -9.31 14.09 -1.86
N ASP A 275 -8.11 14.49 -1.48
CA ASP A 275 -7.82 15.78 -0.88
C ASP A 275 -6.69 16.45 -1.66
N PHE A 276 -7.02 17.44 -2.48
CA PHE A 276 -6.11 18.15 -3.38
C PHE A 276 -6.10 19.63 -3.05
N GLU A 277 -5.40 19.98 -1.98
CA GLU A 277 -5.30 21.37 -1.53
C GLU A 277 -4.48 22.20 -2.54
N GLY A 278 -5.02 23.34 -2.99
CA GLY A 278 -4.39 24.23 -3.97
C GLY A 278 -4.44 23.75 -5.42
N PHE A 279 -5.43 22.88 -5.75
CA PHE A 279 -5.68 22.44 -7.12
C PHE A 279 -7.10 22.74 -7.57
N THR A 280 -7.24 23.15 -8.82
CA THR A 280 -8.51 23.38 -9.49
C THR A 280 -8.84 22.23 -10.42
N LYS A 281 -10.06 21.68 -10.32
CA LYS A 281 -10.55 20.64 -11.23
C LYS A 281 -10.77 21.22 -12.63
N LYS A 282 -10.14 20.61 -13.64
CA LYS A 282 -10.22 21.00 -15.05
C LYS A 282 -11.04 20.04 -15.92
N GLY A 283 -11.25 18.81 -15.45
CA GLY A 283 -11.99 17.79 -16.19
C GLY A 283 -12.30 16.57 -15.33
N SER A 284 -12.77 15.50 -15.97
CA SER A 284 -12.97 14.22 -15.29
C SER A 284 -11.61 13.68 -14.85
N GLY A 285 -11.38 13.60 -13.53
CA GLY A 285 -10.11 13.10 -12.98
C GLY A 285 -8.90 14.00 -13.19
N LEU A 286 -9.04 15.20 -13.79
CA LEU A 286 -7.93 16.10 -14.09
C LEU A 286 -7.96 17.32 -13.17
N TYR A 287 -6.83 17.59 -12.52
CA TYR A 287 -6.64 18.69 -11.59
C TYR A 287 -5.32 19.42 -11.90
N GLN A 288 -5.33 20.73 -11.80
CA GLN A 288 -4.14 21.56 -12.05
C GLN A 288 -3.95 22.58 -10.93
N SER A 289 -2.71 22.82 -10.57
CA SER A 289 -2.34 23.92 -9.68
C SER A 289 -2.61 25.28 -10.36
N ASP A 290 -2.86 26.32 -9.57
CA ASP A 290 -3.19 27.66 -10.10
C ASP A 290 -2.09 28.24 -10.99
N ASN A 291 -0.83 27.90 -10.72
CA ASN A 291 0.33 28.34 -11.50
C ASN A 291 0.67 27.41 -12.68
N PHE A 292 -0.22 26.49 -13.09
CA PHE A 292 0.12 25.48 -14.12
C PHE A 292 0.50 26.09 -15.47
N ALA A 293 -0.12 27.20 -15.85
CA ALA A 293 0.17 27.87 -17.12
C ALA A 293 1.51 28.64 -17.11
N THR A 294 1.95 29.14 -15.96
CA THR A 294 3.08 30.06 -15.83
C THR A 294 4.33 29.47 -15.20
N GLY A 295 4.19 28.37 -14.46
CA GLY A 295 5.31 27.71 -13.77
C GLY A 295 6.32 27.13 -14.74
N ARG A 296 7.61 27.33 -14.46
CA ARG A 296 8.71 26.87 -15.31
C ARG A 296 8.93 25.38 -15.21
N ASN A 297 8.96 24.85 -13.98
CA ASN A 297 9.12 23.44 -13.72
C ASN A 297 7.76 22.78 -13.59
N LYS A 298 7.58 21.66 -14.25
CA LYS A 298 6.30 20.97 -14.33
C LYS A 298 6.38 19.57 -13.72
N ILE A 299 5.38 19.27 -12.90
CA ILE A 299 5.20 17.96 -12.29
C ILE A 299 3.89 17.38 -12.81
N TYR A 300 3.95 16.20 -13.40
CA TYR A 300 2.80 15.43 -13.86
C TYR A 300 2.65 14.21 -12.99
N ILE A 301 1.47 14.02 -12.41
CA ILE A 301 1.17 12.87 -11.53
C ILE A 301 -0.01 12.12 -12.14
N ASP A 302 0.20 10.88 -12.52
CA ASP A 302 -0.83 9.95 -12.99
C ASP A 302 -1.08 8.90 -11.91
N ILE A 303 -2.34 8.73 -11.51
CA ILE A 303 -2.71 7.84 -10.42
C ILE A 303 -3.79 6.88 -10.90
N GLN A 304 -3.46 5.59 -10.90
CA GLN A 304 -4.36 4.50 -11.23
C GLN A 304 -4.48 3.58 -10.02
N THR A 305 -5.62 3.62 -9.34
CA THR A 305 -5.82 2.82 -8.13
C THR A 305 -7.25 2.28 -8.07
N ALA A 306 -7.44 1.07 -7.52
CA ALA A 306 -8.77 0.50 -7.35
C ALA A 306 -9.48 1.09 -6.12
N VAL A 307 -8.85 1.02 -4.95
CA VAL A 307 -9.37 1.57 -3.68
C VAL A 307 -8.26 2.37 -3.01
N SER A 308 -8.50 3.66 -2.75
CA SER A 308 -7.43 4.49 -2.20
C SER A 308 -7.90 5.72 -1.41
N SER A 309 -6.96 6.24 -0.60
CA SER A 309 -7.00 7.60 -0.07
C SER A 309 -5.84 8.36 -0.67
N ILE A 310 -6.11 9.49 -1.33
CA ILE A 310 -5.11 10.28 -2.02
C ILE A 310 -5.12 11.69 -1.45
N SER A 311 -3.99 12.14 -0.94
CA SER A 311 -3.75 13.52 -0.50
C SER A 311 -2.58 14.12 -1.27
N ILE A 312 -2.78 15.30 -1.87
CA ILE A 312 -1.72 16.05 -2.54
C ILE A 312 -1.66 17.44 -1.93
N GLU A 313 -0.56 17.73 -1.28
CA GLU A 313 -0.33 18.96 -0.52
C GLU A 313 0.73 19.82 -1.23
N ARG A 314 0.60 21.14 -1.15
CA ARG A 314 1.59 22.08 -1.66
C ARG A 314 2.36 22.72 -0.49
N TYR A 315 3.67 22.51 -0.44
CA TYR A 315 4.52 23.04 0.62
C TYR A 315 5.40 24.20 0.16
#